data_4b5d360366d437cedeb77357239ee91e
#
_entry.id   4b5d360366d437cedeb77357239ee91e
#
_cell.length_a   1.000
_cell.length_b   1.000
_cell.length_c   1.000
_cell.angle_alpha   90.00
_cell.angle_beta   90.00
_cell.angle_gamma   90.00
#
_symmetry.space_group_name_H-M   'P 1'
#
loop_
_entity.id
_entity.type
_entity.pdbx_description
1 polymer ?
#
loop_
_entity_poly.entity_id
_entity_poly.type
_entity_poly.pdbx_seq_one_letter_code
_entity_poly.pdbx_strand_id
1 'polypeptide(L)'
;MCFRTAGAATGSATEREAPPSVPDKRSKLGLLMLDCLIIGGGPAGLTASIYLARYRRAAVLIDDGASRAARIPASHNYPGFKGIAGPDLLARLREQALLYGAKLEHGRVTTLQPWPQGGFRAQWNGKDIAARTVLIATGLIDESPKVEGLVSGVYDGAVRFCPICDGFEAMDRRIGVLGSTDEAGRKALFLRTYSRHVMLFGKEEMSEAMRVSLNQAGIGCAGKAIRVECPKDGVRVTVQGGDCFDLDVLYPALGCQVRSELATGLGAACTETGNVIVDAHQRTSVAYLYAAGDIVSDLHQLAVATGHAAIATTTIHNSLGRNPR
;
A
#
# COMPACT_ATOMS: atom_id res chain seq x y z
N MET A 1 23.98 42.95 -25.78
CA MET A 1 22.61 42.44 -25.58
C MET A 1 22.34 42.43 -24.09
N CYS A 2 21.46 43.33 -23.64
CA CYS A 2 21.17 43.59 -22.24
C CYS A 2 20.28 42.51 -21.64
N PHE A 3 20.72 41.87 -20.56
CA PHE A 3 19.83 41.13 -19.66
C PHE A 3 19.27 42.11 -18.61
N ARG A 4 17.94 42.30 -18.64
CA ARG A 4 17.21 43.00 -17.59
C ARG A 4 16.95 42.05 -16.42
N THR A 5 17.37 42.45 -15.23
CA THR A 5 17.05 41.87 -13.95
C THR A 5 15.57 42.09 -13.65
N ALA A 6 14.80 41.00 -13.50
CA ALA A 6 13.43 41.05 -13.01
C ALA A 6 13.44 41.08 -11.48
N GLY A 7 12.81 42.10 -10.89
CA GLY A 7 12.68 42.29 -9.47
C GLY A 7 11.77 41.20 -8.83
N ALA A 8 12.17 40.79 -7.63
CA ALA A 8 11.39 39.87 -6.78
C ALA A 8 10.14 40.58 -6.26
N ALA A 9 8.97 40.14 -6.67
CA ALA A 9 7.70 40.53 -6.06
C ALA A 9 7.48 39.68 -4.81
N THR A 10 7.60 40.31 -3.64
CA THR A 10 7.16 39.72 -2.35
C THR A 10 5.66 39.79 -2.29
N GLY A 11 4.99 38.72 -2.77
CA GLY A 11 3.57 38.50 -2.58
C GLY A 11 3.31 37.99 -1.16
N SER A 12 2.60 38.75 -0.33
CA SER A 12 2.10 38.32 0.96
C SER A 12 1.19 37.10 0.78
N ALA A 13 1.52 36.00 1.46
CA ALA A 13 0.64 34.85 1.55
C ALA A 13 -0.63 35.27 2.31
N THR A 14 -1.73 35.48 1.58
CA THR A 14 -3.05 35.63 2.19
C THR A 14 -3.42 34.31 2.85
N GLU A 15 -3.53 34.32 4.18
CA GLU A 15 -4.14 33.24 4.95
C GLU A 15 -5.52 32.93 4.36
N ARG A 16 -5.65 31.76 3.75
CA ARG A 16 -6.97 31.28 3.28
C ARG A 16 -7.73 30.78 4.51
N GLU A 17 -8.81 31.48 4.85
CA GLU A 17 -9.75 31.02 5.85
C GLU A 17 -10.15 29.57 5.61
N ALA A 18 -10.21 28.78 6.70
CA ALA A 18 -10.68 27.39 6.66
C ALA A 18 -12.09 27.32 6.03
N PRO A 19 -12.36 26.38 5.14
CA PRO A 19 -13.68 26.28 4.52
C PRO A 19 -14.75 25.99 5.58
N PRO A 20 -15.97 26.57 5.44
CA PRO A 20 -17.04 26.39 6.40
C PRO A 20 -17.41 24.94 6.58
N SER A 21 -17.67 24.54 7.83
CA SER A 21 -18.07 23.18 8.21
C SER A 21 -19.32 22.73 7.44
N VAL A 22 -19.28 21.47 6.93
CA VAL A 22 -20.40 20.83 6.25
C VAL A 22 -21.60 20.72 7.21
N PRO A 23 -22.84 21.08 6.82
CA PRO A 23 -24.00 21.00 7.69
C PRO A 23 -24.26 19.57 8.17
N ASP A 24 -24.52 19.45 9.46
CA ASP A 24 -24.84 18.21 10.19
C ASP A 24 -26.18 17.62 9.71
N LYS A 25 -26.14 16.56 8.92
CA LYS A 25 -27.34 15.78 8.53
C LYS A 25 -27.47 14.57 9.44
N ARG A 26 -28.09 14.75 10.61
CA ARG A 26 -28.35 13.64 11.55
C ARG A 26 -29.39 12.66 10.99
N SER A 27 -29.14 11.35 11.18
CA SER A 27 -30.12 10.29 10.96
C SER A 27 -31.22 10.35 12.03
N LYS A 28 -32.36 9.63 11.81
CA LYS A 28 -33.43 9.50 12.81
C LYS A 28 -32.97 8.94 14.16
N LEU A 29 -31.79 8.32 14.25
CA LEU A 29 -31.14 7.80 15.45
C LEU A 29 -30.06 8.74 16.03
N GLY A 30 -29.92 9.98 15.54
CA GLY A 30 -28.92 10.92 16.03
C GLY A 30 -27.48 10.68 15.55
N LEU A 31 -27.21 9.62 14.77
CA LEU A 31 -25.91 9.35 14.17
C LEU A 31 -25.70 10.24 12.94
N LEU A 32 -24.52 10.84 12.83
CA LEU A 32 -24.14 11.60 11.64
C LEU A 32 -23.93 10.62 10.47
N MET A 33 -24.74 10.77 9.40
CA MET A 33 -24.62 9.99 8.19
C MET A 33 -23.56 10.59 7.28
N LEU A 34 -22.39 9.95 7.19
CA LEU A 34 -21.34 10.35 6.27
C LEU A 34 -21.70 10.04 4.81
N ASP A 35 -21.11 10.78 3.89
CA ASP A 35 -21.12 10.42 2.47
C ASP A 35 -20.21 9.21 2.22
N CYS A 36 -19.01 9.17 2.85
CA CYS A 36 -18.09 8.06 2.74
C CYS A 36 -17.31 7.82 4.05
N LEU A 37 -17.18 6.54 4.43
CA LEU A 37 -16.20 6.06 5.40
C LEU A 37 -15.02 5.48 4.64
N ILE A 38 -13.79 5.95 4.93
CA ILE A 38 -12.56 5.43 4.39
C ILE A 38 -11.87 4.60 5.49
N ILE A 39 -11.50 3.37 5.19
CA ILE A 39 -10.87 2.45 6.15
C ILE A 39 -9.45 2.13 5.70
N GLY A 40 -8.46 2.63 6.46
CA GLY A 40 -7.02 2.47 6.20
C GLY A 40 -6.36 3.77 5.72
N GLY A 41 -5.26 4.16 6.39
CA GLY A 41 -4.52 5.41 6.17
C GLY A 41 -3.22 5.24 5.39
N GLY A 42 -3.15 4.25 4.50
CA GLY A 42 -2.09 4.13 3.52
C GLY A 42 -2.23 5.15 2.36
N PRO A 43 -1.36 5.06 1.32
CA PRO A 43 -1.40 5.98 0.19
C PRO A 43 -2.78 6.08 -0.49
N ALA A 44 -3.49 4.95 -0.62
CA ALA A 44 -4.84 4.93 -1.18
C ALA A 44 -5.84 5.72 -0.32
N GLY A 45 -5.91 5.42 0.99
CA GLY A 45 -6.87 6.07 1.88
C GLY A 45 -6.61 7.56 2.07
N LEU A 46 -5.35 7.96 2.22
CA LEU A 46 -5.00 9.37 2.33
C LEU A 46 -5.29 10.15 1.03
N THR A 47 -4.98 9.55 -0.14
CA THR A 47 -5.37 10.14 -1.43
C THR A 47 -6.89 10.26 -1.55
N ALA A 48 -7.63 9.22 -1.15
CA ALA A 48 -9.10 9.27 -1.12
C ALA A 48 -9.63 10.41 -0.24
N SER A 49 -9.01 10.62 0.93
CA SER A 49 -9.38 11.72 1.83
C SER A 49 -9.17 13.09 1.20
N ILE A 50 -8.05 13.28 0.46
CA ILE A 50 -7.78 14.50 -0.29
C ILE A 50 -8.88 14.77 -1.32
N TYR A 51 -9.21 13.77 -2.14
CA TYR A 51 -10.20 13.91 -3.21
C TYR A 51 -11.60 14.18 -2.67
N LEU A 52 -12.07 13.40 -1.66
CA LEU A 52 -13.40 13.59 -1.09
C LEU A 52 -13.54 14.93 -0.36
N ALA A 53 -12.49 15.38 0.35
CA ALA A 53 -12.47 16.72 0.95
C ALA A 53 -12.58 17.82 -0.11
N ARG A 54 -11.81 17.70 -1.21
CA ARG A 54 -11.90 18.65 -2.36
C ARG A 54 -13.25 18.60 -3.07
N TYR A 55 -13.90 17.44 -3.13
CA TYR A 55 -15.28 17.30 -3.60
C TYR A 55 -16.33 17.78 -2.57
N ARG A 56 -15.86 18.26 -1.39
CA ARG A 56 -16.72 18.74 -0.30
C ARG A 56 -17.72 17.68 0.19
N ARG A 57 -17.30 16.42 0.20
CA ARG A 57 -18.07 15.30 0.74
C ARG A 57 -17.81 15.14 2.24
N ALA A 58 -18.87 14.80 2.99
CA ALA A 58 -18.75 14.44 4.39
C ALA A 58 -18.06 13.06 4.50
N ALA A 59 -16.75 13.05 4.64
CA ALA A 59 -15.96 11.83 4.73
C ALA A 59 -15.09 11.81 5.98
N VAL A 60 -14.87 10.60 6.53
CA VAL A 60 -13.94 10.34 7.62
C VAL A 60 -13.04 9.18 7.21
N LEU A 61 -11.74 9.33 7.42
CA LEU A 61 -10.77 8.24 7.33
C LEU A 61 -10.47 7.72 8.72
N ILE A 62 -10.53 6.40 8.90
CA ILE A 62 -10.12 5.70 10.13
C ILE A 62 -8.89 4.85 9.83
N ASP A 63 -7.81 5.04 10.58
CA ASP A 63 -6.50 4.43 10.38
C ASP A 63 -5.90 3.91 11.68
N ASP A 64 -5.46 2.66 11.70
CA ASP A 64 -4.78 2.03 12.84
C ASP A 64 -3.28 2.35 12.91
N GLY A 65 -2.74 3.12 11.96
CA GLY A 65 -1.34 3.54 11.92
C GLY A 65 -0.38 2.47 11.36
N ALA A 66 -0.88 1.32 10.92
CA ALA A 66 -0.06 0.19 10.49
C ALA A 66 0.13 0.13 8.96
N SER A 67 0.30 1.28 8.29
CA SER A 67 0.51 1.31 6.85
C SER A 67 1.81 0.62 6.44
N ARG A 68 1.72 -0.32 5.49
CA ARG A 68 2.87 -0.98 4.86
C ARG A 68 3.87 0.02 4.27
N ALA A 69 3.37 1.12 3.70
CA ALA A 69 4.20 2.16 3.12
C ALA A 69 5.17 2.80 4.14
N ALA A 70 4.85 2.78 5.44
CA ALA A 70 5.75 3.30 6.48
C ALA A 70 7.08 2.51 6.60
N ARG A 71 7.14 1.30 6.04
CA ARG A 71 8.35 0.45 6.03
C ARG A 71 9.25 0.68 4.83
N ILE A 72 8.88 1.54 3.89
CA ILE A 72 9.66 1.82 2.68
C ILE A 72 10.80 2.79 3.04
N PRO A 73 12.08 2.36 2.97
CA PRO A 73 13.21 3.25 3.29
C PRO A 73 13.30 4.42 2.30
N ALA A 74 13.19 4.13 0.99
CA ALA A 74 13.10 5.10 -0.08
C ALA A 74 12.38 4.48 -1.28
N SER A 75 11.42 5.20 -1.86
CA SER A 75 10.79 4.84 -3.14
C SER A 75 11.36 5.76 -4.23
N HIS A 76 11.97 5.16 -5.25
CA HIS A 76 12.58 5.89 -6.38
C HIS A 76 11.68 5.89 -7.62
N ASN A 77 10.65 5.06 -7.64
CA ASN A 77 9.73 4.92 -8.76
C ASN A 77 8.38 5.61 -8.56
N TYR A 78 8.21 6.41 -7.48
CA TYR A 78 7.02 7.22 -7.31
C TYR A 78 7.18 8.56 -8.04
N PRO A 79 6.37 8.84 -9.10
CA PRO A 79 6.55 10.03 -9.94
C PRO A 79 6.53 11.32 -9.13
N GLY A 80 7.43 12.25 -9.48
CA GLY A 80 7.57 13.55 -8.81
C GLY A 80 8.63 13.59 -7.71
N PHE A 81 9.22 12.44 -7.33
CA PHE A 81 10.29 12.36 -6.35
C PHE A 81 11.48 11.56 -6.91
N LYS A 82 12.69 12.07 -6.74
CA LYS A 82 13.93 11.33 -7.06
C LYS A 82 14.17 10.16 -6.11
N GLY A 83 13.59 10.24 -4.92
CA GLY A 83 13.57 9.27 -3.85
C GLY A 83 12.78 9.87 -2.69
N ILE A 84 11.85 9.11 -2.11
CA ILE A 84 11.09 9.56 -0.94
C ILE A 84 10.90 8.39 0.03
N ALA A 85 11.19 8.62 1.31
CA ALA A 85 10.88 7.65 2.34
C ALA A 85 9.36 7.50 2.50
N GLY A 86 8.92 6.28 2.77
CA GLY A 86 7.50 6.00 2.96
C GLY A 86 6.85 6.83 4.06
N PRO A 87 7.47 6.98 5.25
CA PRO A 87 6.97 7.86 6.29
C PRO A 87 6.79 9.32 5.84
N ASP A 88 7.75 9.86 5.05
CA ASP A 88 7.69 11.23 4.56
C ASP A 88 6.57 11.40 3.52
N LEU A 89 6.37 10.42 2.65
CA LEU A 89 5.25 10.42 1.71
C LEU A 89 3.90 10.41 2.45
N LEU A 90 3.75 9.53 3.43
CA LEU A 90 2.53 9.46 4.25
C LEU A 90 2.28 10.77 5.01
N ALA A 91 3.33 11.38 5.57
CA ALA A 91 3.23 12.68 6.25
C ALA A 91 2.74 13.78 5.29
N ARG A 92 3.32 13.88 4.08
CA ARG A 92 2.90 14.85 3.05
C ARG A 92 1.45 14.64 2.59
N LEU A 93 1.04 13.38 2.38
CA LEU A 93 -0.35 13.07 2.03
C LEU A 93 -1.33 13.42 3.16
N ARG A 94 -0.94 13.18 4.40
CA ARG A 94 -1.73 13.55 5.60
C ARG A 94 -1.85 15.06 5.75
N GLU A 95 -0.76 15.79 5.61
CA GLU A 95 -0.74 17.24 5.63
C GLU A 95 -1.65 17.81 4.53
N GLN A 96 -1.54 17.30 3.32
CA GLN A 96 -2.39 17.72 2.19
C GLN A 96 -3.87 17.42 2.44
N ALA A 97 -4.21 16.26 3.02
CA ALA A 97 -5.59 15.93 3.37
C ALA A 97 -6.17 16.92 4.40
N LEU A 98 -5.40 17.21 5.45
CA LEU A 98 -5.78 18.16 6.49
C LEU A 98 -5.93 19.58 5.96
N LEU A 99 -5.07 20.02 5.03
CA LEU A 99 -5.18 21.32 4.35
C LEU A 99 -6.56 21.55 3.70
N TYR A 100 -7.19 20.47 3.19
CA TYR A 100 -8.53 20.54 2.60
C TYR A 100 -9.66 20.21 3.59
N GLY A 101 -9.35 20.11 4.88
CA GLY A 101 -10.34 19.85 5.94
C GLY A 101 -10.81 18.39 6.02
N ALA A 102 -10.01 17.43 5.55
CA ALA A 102 -10.30 16.02 5.73
C ALA A 102 -10.32 15.66 7.23
N LYS A 103 -11.24 14.81 7.66
CA LYS A 103 -11.31 14.26 9.01
C LYS A 103 -10.55 12.93 9.05
N LEU A 104 -9.46 12.91 9.80
CA LEU A 104 -8.59 11.74 9.97
C LEU A 104 -8.66 11.30 11.43
N GLU A 105 -9.10 10.08 11.68
CA GLU A 105 -9.28 9.50 13.00
C GLU A 105 -8.35 8.31 13.21
N HIS A 106 -7.79 8.20 14.41
CA HIS A 106 -6.97 7.06 14.76
C HIS A 106 -7.81 5.95 15.37
N GLY A 107 -7.55 4.71 14.92
CA GLY A 107 -8.15 3.51 15.44
C GLY A 107 -8.44 2.47 14.38
N ARG A 108 -9.05 1.37 14.82
CA ARG A 108 -9.36 0.23 13.97
C ARG A 108 -10.86 0.04 13.85
N VAL A 109 -11.35 -0.05 12.61
CA VAL A 109 -12.71 -0.51 12.34
C VAL A 109 -12.75 -2.03 12.57
N THR A 110 -13.60 -2.46 13.50
CA THR A 110 -13.69 -3.86 13.91
C THR A 110 -14.87 -4.59 13.27
N THR A 111 -15.94 -3.87 12.97
CA THR A 111 -17.13 -4.43 12.29
C THR A 111 -17.62 -3.48 11.20
N LEU A 112 -18.15 -4.06 10.14
CA LEU A 112 -18.80 -3.34 9.06
C LEU A 112 -20.02 -4.14 8.61
N GLN A 113 -21.19 -3.53 8.64
CA GLN A 113 -22.46 -4.20 8.36
C GLN A 113 -23.36 -3.32 7.50
N PRO A 114 -24.23 -3.91 6.65
CA PRO A 114 -25.29 -3.16 6.00
C PRO A 114 -26.20 -2.48 7.06
N TRP A 115 -26.59 -1.25 6.79
CA TRP A 115 -27.49 -0.55 7.69
C TRP A 115 -28.91 -0.52 7.12
N PRO A 116 -29.96 -0.90 7.91
CA PRO A 116 -31.34 -0.97 7.43
C PRO A 116 -31.88 0.37 6.87
N GLN A 117 -31.28 1.48 7.26
CA GLN A 117 -31.62 2.82 6.79
C GLN A 117 -30.89 3.25 5.50
N GLY A 118 -30.16 2.31 4.88
CA GLY A 118 -29.34 2.51 3.69
C GLY A 118 -27.87 2.82 4.01
N GLY A 119 -26.96 2.24 3.23
CA GLY A 119 -25.52 2.34 3.45
C GLY A 119 -25.00 1.34 4.48
N PHE A 120 -24.03 1.76 5.29
CA PHE A 120 -23.28 0.90 6.21
C PHE A 120 -23.19 1.50 7.61
N ARG A 121 -23.14 0.61 8.61
CA ARG A 121 -22.76 0.92 9.99
C ARG A 121 -21.46 0.22 10.31
N ALA A 122 -20.52 0.94 10.90
CA ALA A 122 -19.24 0.41 11.32
C ALA A 122 -19.02 0.68 12.82
N GLN A 123 -18.24 -0.18 13.47
CA GLN A 123 -17.75 0.06 14.82
C GLN A 123 -16.26 0.39 14.81
N TRP A 124 -15.89 1.40 15.56
CA TRP A 124 -14.56 1.92 15.68
C TRP A 124 -14.35 2.45 17.11
N ASN A 125 -13.33 1.95 17.82
CA ASN A 125 -13.02 2.34 19.20
C ASN A 125 -14.26 2.38 20.14
N GLY A 126 -15.15 1.39 20.02
CA GLY A 126 -16.39 1.32 20.79
C GLY A 126 -17.49 2.33 20.38
N LYS A 127 -17.28 3.11 19.31
CA LYS A 127 -18.25 4.06 18.75
C LYS A 127 -18.85 3.52 17.46
N ASP A 128 -20.09 3.91 17.19
CA ASP A 128 -20.76 3.64 15.93
C ASP A 128 -20.59 4.79 14.96
N ILE A 129 -20.38 4.49 13.71
CA ILE A 129 -20.32 5.44 12.60
C ILE A 129 -21.15 4.91 11.43
N ALA A 130 -21.88 5.79 10.76
CA ALA A 130 -22.72 5.43 9.64
C ALA A 130 -22.30 6.18 8.38
N ALA A 131 -22.29 5.49 7.24
CA ALA A 131 -21.92 6.07 5.95
C ALA A 131 -22.76 5.52 4.81
N ARG A 132 -23.04 6.35 3.81
CA ARG A 132 -23.73 5.94 2.57
C ARG A 132 -22.87 5.01 1.73
N THR A 133 -21.57 5.29 1.69
CA THR A 133 -20.58 4.52 0.94
C THR A 133 -19.40 4.20 1.82
N VAL A 134 -18.68 3.12 1.52
CA VAL A 134 -17.43 2.75 2.19
C VAL A 134 -16.36 2.51 1.15
N LEU A 135 -15.15 3.01 1.41
CA LEU A 135 -13.94 2.70 0.67
C LEU A 135 -13.00 1.89 1.57
N ILE A 136 -12.78 0.64 1.22
CA ILE A 136 -11.80 -0.24 1.88
C ILE A 136 -10.41 0.02 1.27
N ALA A 137 -9.48 0.51 2.07
CA ALA A 137 -8.09 0.79 1.71
C ALA A 137 -7.10 0.18 2.71
N THR A 138 -7.47 -0.98 3.26
CA THR A 138 -6.76 -1.69 4.34
C THR A 138 -5.45 -2.33 3.91
N GLY A 139 -5.24 -2.52 2.61
CA GLY A 139 -4.01 -3.06 2.04
C GLY A 139 -3.75 -4.51 2.43
N LEU A 140 -2.48 -4.81 2.70
CA LEU A 140 -1.99 -6.14 3.05
C LEU A 140 -0.90 -6.10 4.12
N ILE A 141 -0.54 -7.27 4.63
CA ILE A 141 0.58 -7.50 5.54
C ILE A 141 1.54 -8.48 4.86
N ASP A 142 2.82 -8.11 4.74
CA ASP A 142 3.85 -9.04 4.27
C ASP A 142 4.04 -10.15 5.30
N GLU A 143 4.13 -11.40 4.84
CA GLU A 143 4.48 -12.50 5.70
C GLU A 143 5.93 -12.36 6.16
N SER A 144 6.12 -12.42 7.46
CA SER A 144 7.47 -12.39 8.04
C SER A 144 8.01 -13.80 8.08
N PRO A 145 9.17 -14.06 7.47
CA PRO A 145 9.78 -15.38 7.52
C PRO A 145 10.21 -15.73 8.93
N LYS A 146 10.07 -17.01 9.25
CA LYS A 146 10.67 -17.61 10.47
C LYS A 146 12.17 -17.87 10.24
N VAL A 147 12.89 -16.84 9.77
CA VAL A 147 14.35 -16.89 9.57
C VAL A 147 14.98 -15.93 10.55
N GLU A 148 15.89 -16.46 11.36
CA GLU A 148 16.60 -15.67 12.39
C GLU A 148 17.32 -14.47 11.74
N GLY A 149 17.18 -13.28 12.32
CA GLY A 149 17.90 -12.06 11.93
C GLY A 149 17.31 -11.28 10.74
N LEU A 150 16.30 -11.80 10.02
CA LEU A 150 15.79 -11.12 8.81
C LEU A 150 15.18 -9.76 9.09
N VAL A 151 14.50 -9.59 10.22
CA VAL A 151 13.75 -8.35 10.55
C VAL A 151 14.68 -7.15 10.71
N SER A 152 15.89 -7.34 11.26
CA SER A 152 16.86 -6.25 11.43
C SER A 152 17.35 -5.70 10.10
N GLY A 153 17.56 -6.55 9.10
CA GLY A 153 18.04 -6.15 7.77
C GLY A 153 17.08 -5.26 6.97
N VAL A 154 15.79 -5.26 7.32
CA VAL A 154 14.80 -4.38 6.68
C VAL A 154 15.08 -2.91 7.02
N TYR A 155 15.40 -2.63 8.27
CA TYR A 155 15.70 -1.27 8.72
C TYR A 155 17.01 -0.73 8.16
N ASP A 156 17.97 -1.61 7.87
CA ASP A 156 19.28 -1.26 7.31
C ASP A 156 19.25 -1.14 5.77
N GLY A 157 18.12 -1.46 5.13
CA GLY A 157 17.95 -1.38 3.67
C GLY A 157 18.64 -2.50 2.87
N ALA A 158 19.27 -3.45 3.55
CA ALA A 158 19.90 -4.63 2.94
C ALA A 158 18.84 -5.72 2.59
N VAL A 159 17.72 -5.75 3.30
CA VAL A 159 16.56 -6.59 3.00
C VAL A 159 15.45 -5.74 2.40
N ARG A 160 15.00 -6.08 1.20
CA ARG A 160 14.03 -5.32 0.40
C ARG A 160 12.89 -6.22 -0.07
N PHE A 161 11.65 -5.72 -0.08
CA PHE A 161 10.48 -6.55 -0.42
C PHE A 161 10.02 -6.41 -1.86
N CYS A 162 10.38 -5.32 -2.54
CA CYS A 162 9.77 -4.95 -3.81
C CYS A 162 10.81 -4.79 -4.92
N PRO A 163 11.07 -5.82 -5.74
CA PRO A 163 12.00 -5.72 -6.88
C PRO A 163 11.64 -4.62 -7.89
N ILE A 164 10.34 -4.32 -8.07
CA ILE A 164 9.87 -3.26 -8.97
C ILE A 164 10.23 -1.88 -8.43
N CYS A 165 10.29 -1.74 -7.09
CA CYS A 165 10.53 -0.45 -6.45
C CYS A 165 12.01 -0.04 -6.48
N ASP A 166 12.92 -1.01 -6.32
CA ASP A 166 14.33 -0.76 -6.04
C ASP A 166 15.31 -1.78 -6.69
N GLY A 167 14.84 -2.55 -7.67
CA GLY A 167 15.70 -3.44 -8.45
C GLY A 167 16.74 -2.67 -9.26
N PHE A 168 16.43 -1.42 -9.67
CA PHE A 168 17.39 -0.55 -10.36
C PHE A 168 18.59 -0.20 -9.46
N GLU A 169 18.36 0.04 -8.17
CA GLU A 169 19.39 0.32 -7.17
C GLU A 169 20.21 -0.93 -6.78
N ALA A 170 19.77 -2.12 -7.21
CA ALA A 170 20.49 -3.38 -7.06
C ALA A 170 21.26 -3.78 -8.34
N MET A 171 21.45 -2.87 -9.30
CA MET A 171 22.14 -3.15 -10.55
C MET A 171 23.56 -3.64 -10.28
N ASP A 172 23.95 -4.75 -10.97
CA ASP A 172 25.25 -5.42 -10.90
C ASP A 172 25.67 -5.92 -9.49
N ARG A 173 24.74 -5.91 -8.52
CA ARG A 173 24.97 -6.40 -7.17
C ARG A 173 24.72 -7.91 -7.06
N ARG A 174 25.26 -8.50 -5.98
CA ARG A 174 24.95 -9.90 -5.59
C ARG A 174 23.59 -9.91 -4.92
N ILE A 175 22.59 -10.42 -5.62
CA ILE A 175 21.20 -10.40 -5.21
C ILE A 175 20.79 -11.78 -4.71
N GLY A 176 20.24 -11.85 -3.50
CA GLY A 176 19.56 -13.04 -2.99
C GLY A 176 18.04 -12.90 -3.12
N VAL A 177 17.37 -14.00 -3.42
CA VAL A 177 15.92 -14.12 -3.31
C VAL A 177 15.61 -15.24 -2.33
N LEU A 178 14.80 -14.95 -1.32
CA LEU A 178 14.42 -15.92 -0.28
C LEU A 178 12.99 -16.37 -0.46
N GLY A 179 12.77 -17.65 -0.79
CA GLY A 179 11.45 -18.25 -0.93
C GLY A 179 11.48 -19.56 -1.70
N SER A 180 10.48 -20.42 -1.49
CA SER A 180 10.45 -21.79 -2.00
C SER A 180 9.47 -22.01 -3.15
N THR A 181 8.64 -21.04 -3.49
CA THR A 181 7.54 -21.14 -4.45
C THR A 181 7.88 -20.56 -5.82
N ASP A 182 7.02 -20.79 -6.81
CA ASP A 182 7.12 -20.19 -8.14
C ASP A 182 7.10 -18.65 -8.11
N GLU A 183 6.50 -18.02 -7.10
CA GLU A 183 6.54 -16.57 -6.93
C GLU A 183 7.97 -16.09 -6.66
N ALA A 184 8.71 -16.79 -5.80
CA ALA A 184 10.12 -16.48 -5.57
C ALA A 184 10.95 -16.65 -6.84
N GLY A 185 10.67 -17.69 -7.64
CA GLY A 185 11.27 -17.91 -8.95
C GLY A 185 11.00 -16.75 -9.91
N ARG A 186 9.77 -16.28 -10.01
CA ARG A 186 9.42 -15.11 -10.85
C ARG A 186 10.15 -13.84 -10.40
N LYS A 187 10.28 -13.59 -9.09
CA LYS A 187 11.05 -12.46 -8.56
C LYS A 187 12.54 -12.58 -8.92
N ALA A 188 13.11 -13.77 -8.82
CA ALA A 188 14.50 -14.02 -9.20
C ALA A 188 14.74 -13.77 -10.69
N LEU A 189 13.85 -14.26 -11.56
CA LEU A 189 13.89 -14.00 -13.01
C LEU A 189 13.77 -12.52 -13.34
N PHE A 190 12.88 -11.79 -12.65
CA PHE A 190 12.76 -10.35 -12.82
C PHE A 190 14.06 -9.61 -12.45
N LEU A 191 14.68 -9.98 -11.33
CA LEU A 191 15.93 -9.37 -10.85
C LEU A 191 17.13 -9.66 -11.75
N ARG A 192 17.07 -10.72 -12.61
CA ARG A 192 18.06 -10.96 -13.67
C ARG A 192 18.15 -9.83 -14.69
N THR A 193 17.12 -8.99 -14.79
CA THR A 193 17.17 -7.75 -15.59
C THR A 193 18.25 -6.80 -15.10
N TYR A 194 18.52 -6.79 -13.80
CA TYR A 194 19.41 -5.82 -13.16
C TYR A 194 20.79 -6.40 -12.82
N SER A 195 20.88 -7.70 -12.55
CA SER A 195 22.16 -8.31 -12.21
C SER A 195 22.30 -9.74 -12.76
N ARG A 196 23.54 -10.09 -13.17
CA ARG A 196 23.92 -11.47 -13.48
C ARG A 196 24.11 -12.33 -12.24
N HIS A 197 24.28 -11.73 -11.07
CA HIS A 197 24.60 -12.38 -9.82
C HIS A 197 23.34 -12.53 -8.96
N VAL A 198 22.38 -13.35 -9.42
CA VAL A 198 21.15 -13.65 -8.69
C VAL A 198 21.22 -15.08 -8.17
N MET A 199 20.89 -15.27 -6.89
CA MET A 199 20.81 -16.57 -6.24
C MET A 199 19.48 -16.70 -5.50
N LEU A 200 18.85 -17.88 -5.58
CA LEU A 200 17.61 -18.23 -4.91
C LEU A 200 17.90 -19.15 -3.71
N PHE A 201 17.27 -18.86 -2.58
CA PHE A 201 17.33 -19.65 -1.34
C PHE A 201 15.99 -20.31 -1.07
N GLY A 202 15.93 -21.62 -1.31
CA GLY A 202 14.73 -22.44 -1.26
C GLY A 202 14.27 -22.84 -2.66
N LYS A 203 13.69 -24.03 -2.80
CA LYS A 203 13.18 -24.55 -4.08
C LYS A 203 12.16 -25.67 -3.89
N GLU A 204 11.81 -25.96 -2.65
CA GLU A 204 11.12 -27.18 -2.28
C GLU A 204 9.72 -27.27 -2.90
N GLU A 205 9.05 -26.12 -3.02
CA GLU A 205 7.66 -26.01 -3.52
C GLU A 205 7.58 -25.47 -4.96
N MET A 206 8.74 -25.40 -5.67
CA MET A 206 8.76 -24.92 -7.04
C MET A 206 8.36 -26.00 -8.04
N SER A 207 7.60 -25.57 -9.04
CA SER A 207 7.30 -26.39 -10.21
C SER A 207 8.57 -26.70 -11.02
N GLU A 208 8.57 -27.83 -11.73
CA GLU A 208 9.70 -28.20 -12.61
C GLU A 208 9.90 -27.16 -13.72
N ALA A 209 8.83 -26.62 -14.28
CA ALA A 209 8.89 -25.56 -15.28
C ALA A 209 9.64 -24.31 -14.78
N MET A 210 9.41 -23.92 -13.53
CA MET A 210 10.13 -22.81 -12.90
C MET A 210 11.61 -23.13 -12.70
N ARG A 211 11.94 -24.33 -12.25
CA ARG A 211 13.34 -24.77 -12.10
C ARG A 211 14.11 -24.75 -13.42
N VAL A 212 13.48 -25.21 -14.50
CA VAL A 212 14.05 -25.13 -15.86
C VAL A 212 14.30 -23.67 -16.25
N SER A 213 13.33 -22.77 -16.00
CA SER A 213 13.46 -21.34 -16.34
C SER A 213 14.60 -20.67 -15.56
N LEU A 214 14.75 -20.99 -14.29
CA LEU A 214 15.85 -20.48 -13.44
C LEU A 214 17.22 -20.95 -13.95
N ASN A 215 17.34 -22.24 -14.31
CA ASN A 215 18.54 -22.80 -14.88
C ASN A 215 18.92 -22.12 -16.20
N GLN A 216 17.98 -21.94 -17.10
CA GLN A 216 18.19 -21.26 -18.40
C GLN A 216 18.64 -19.80 -18.21
N ALA A 217 18.14 -19.14 -17.16
CA ALA A 217 18.53 -17.78 -16.80
C ALA A 217 19.89 -17.72 -16.06
N GLY A 218 20.52 -18.85 -15.75
CA GLY A 218 21.77 -18.91 -15.01
C GLY A 218 21.64 -18.50 -13.54
N ILE A 219 20.46 -18.70 -12.94
CA ILE A 219 20.20 -18.40 -11.54
C ILE A 219 20.58 -19.62 -10.69
N GLY A 220 21.54 -19.44 -9.78
CA GLY A 220 21.90 -20.47 -8.80
C GLY A 220 20.78 -20.67 -7.76
N CYS A 221 20.58 -21.94 -7.36
CA CYS A 221 19.63 -22.28 -6.31
C CYS A 221 20.40 -22.94 -5.14
N ALA A 222 20.34 -22.33 -3.96
CA ALA A 222 20.86 -22.89 -2.72
C ALA A 222 19.76 -23.56 -1.90
N GLY A 223 20.15 -24.25 -0.84
CA GLY A 223 19.22 -24.87 0.11
C GLY A 223 18.37 -23.85 0.89
N LYS A 224 17.51 -24.38 1.76
CA LYS A 224 16.64 -23.58 2.62
C LYS A 224 17.48 -22.70 3.56
N ALA A 225 17.24 -21.40 3.54
CA ALA A 225 17.86 -20.46 4.49
C ALA A 225 17.34 -20.71 5.91
N ILE A 226 18.26 -20.74 6.87
CA ILE A 226 17.96 -20.91 8.29
C ILE A 226 18.32 -19.67 9.11
N ARG A 227 19.28 -18.86 8.64
CA ARG A 227 19.74 -17.65 9.32
C ARG A 227 20.11 -16.57 8.31
N VAL A 228 19.80 -15.32 8.67
CA VAL A 228 20.19 -14.12 7.93
C VAL A 228 20.89 -13.18 8.91
N GLU A 229 22.06 -12.73 8.53
CA GLU A 229 22.83 -11.73 9.26
C GLU A 229 23.00 -10.52 8.36
N CYS A 230 22.89 -9.32 8.92
CA CYS A 230 23.04 -8.08 8.17
C CYS A 230 24.26 -7.32 8.69
N PRO A 231 25.48 -7.69 8.24
CA PRO A 231 26.66 -6.89 8.49
C PRO A 231 26.54 -5.54 7.81
N LYS A 232 27.37 -4.56 8.21
CA LYS A 232 27.30 -3.17 7.75
C LYS A 232 27.21 -2.99 6.22
N ASP A 233 27.77 -3.93 5.46
CA ASP A 233 27.92 -3.80 4.00
C ASP A 233 27.24 -4.94 3.22
N GLY A 234 26.13 -5.50 3.72
CA GLY A 234 25.40 -6.52 2.97
C GLY A 234 24.57 -7.48 3.82
N VAL A 235 24.38 -8.66 3.27
CA VAL A 235 23.57 -9.73 3.88
C VAL A 235 24.36 -11.04 3.80
N ARG A 236 24.44 -11.77 4.89
CA ARG A 236 24.92 -13.15 4.91
C ARG A 236 23.77 -14.10 5.16
N VAL A 237 23.59 -15.04 4.25
CA VAL A 237 22.56 -16.09 4.35
C VAL A 237 23.25 -17.42 4.65
N THR A 238 22.88 -18.07 5.76
CA THR A 238 23.28 -19.43 6.08
C THR A 238 22.17 -20.39 5.72
N VAL A 239 22.47 -21.41 4.94
CA VAL A 239 21.51 -22.44 4.54
C VAL A 239 21.61 -23.70 5.40
N GLN A 240 20.61 -24.55 5.33
CA GLN A 240 20.62 -25.86 5.95
C GLN A 240 21.79 -26.68 5.37
N GLY A 241 22.70 -27.13 6.21
CA GLY A 241 23.97 -27.76 5.80
C GLY A 241 25.20 -26.92 6.19
N GLY A 242 25.00 -25.63 6.53
CA GLY A 242 26.06 -24.78 7.08
C GLY A 242 26.76 -23.90 6.05
N ASP A 243 26.48 -24.04 4.76
CA ASP A 243 27.03 -23.14 3.73
C ASP A 243 26.54 -21.72 3.93
N CYS A 244 27.45 -20.74 3.71
CA CYS A 244 27.19 -19.32 3.87
C CYS A 244 27.37 -18.58 2.54
N PHE A 245 26.50 -17.61 2.28
CA PHE A 245 26.51 -16.79 1.08
C PHE A 245 26.50 -15.31 1.43
N ASP A 246 27.50 -14.57 0.96
CA ASP A 246 27.60 -13.13 1.14
C ASP A 246 26.97 -12.42 -0.06
N LEU A 247 25.98 -11.59 0.21
CA LEU A 247 25.15 -10.87 -0.75
C LEU A 247 25.20 -9.38 -0.44
N ASP A 248 24.82 -8.55 -1.42
CA ASP A 248 24.69 -7.11 -1.22
C ASP A 248 23.25 -6.73 -0.86
N VAL A 249 22.27 -7.53 -1.32
CA VAL A 249 20.84 -7.29 -1.05
C VAL A 249 20.06 -8.62 -1.07
N LEU A 250 19.04 -8.72 -0.21
CA LEU A 250 18.15 -9.87 -0.12
C LEU A 250 16.70 -9.46 -0.34
N TYR A 251 15.99 -10.18 -1.23
CA TYR A 251 14.56 -10.00 -1.51
C TYR A 251 13.75 -11.18 -0.98
N PRO A 252 13.06 -11.07 0.16
CA PRO A 252 12.09 -12.06 0.60
C PRO A 252 10.89 -12.15 -0.37
N ALA A 253 10.49 -13.37 -0.66
CA ALA A 253 9.34 -13.71 -1.51
C ALA A 253 8.50 -14.78 -0.80
N LEU A 254 7.88 -14.40 0.30
CA LEU A 254 7.27 -15.30 1.28
C LEU A 254 5.74 -15.22 1.27
N GLY A 255 5.19 -14.37 0.41
CA GLY A 255 3.77 -14.12 0.36
C GLY A 255 3.33 -12.92 1.20
N CYS A 256 2.05 -12.65 1.16
CA CYS A 256 1.39 -11.61 1.91
C CYS A 256 -0.05 -12.03 2.24
N GLN A 257 -0.60 -11.46 3.28
CA GLN A 257 -2.00 -11.61 3.67
C GLN A 257 -2.76 -10.33 3.32
N VAL A 258 -3.74 -10.43 2.43
CA VAL A 258 -4.62 -9.31 2.07
C VAL A 258 -5.61 -9.07 3.21
N ARG A 259 -5.77 -7.81 3.65
CA ARG A 259 -6.67 -7.43 4.75
C ARG A 259 -8.09 -7.18 4.24
N SER A 260 -8.72 -8.20 3.66
CA SER A 260 -10.04 -8.14 3.01
C SER A 260 -11.22 -8.57 3.90
N GLU A 261 -11.00 -8.87 5.19
CA GLU A 261 -11.99 -9.46 6.09
C GLU A 261 -13.26 -8.60 6.21
N LEU A 262 -13.14 -7.27 6.22
CA LEU A 262 -14.31 -6.38 6.27
C LEU A 262 -15.13 -6.43 4.98
N ALA A 263 -14.47 -6.60 3.83
CA ALA A 263 -15.14 -6.70 2.54
C ALA A 263 -15.79 -8.08 2.36
N THR A 264 -15.08 -9.17 2.70
CA THR A 264 -15.61 -10.55 2.62
C THR A 264 -16.72 -10.78 3.62
N GLY A 265 -16.67 -10.17 4.81
CA GLY A 265 -17.75 -10.19 5.79
C GLY A 265 -19.06 -9.56 5.29
N LEU A 266 -19.01 -8.71 4.26
CA LEU A 266 -20.16 -8.17 3.54
C LEU A 266 -20.56 -8.98 2.30
N GLY A 267 -19.82 -10.06 1.97
CA GLY A 267 -20.04 -10.87 0.78
C GLY A 267 -19.39 -10.32 -0.49
N ALA A 268 -18.38 -9.46 -0.37
CA ALA A 268 -17.62 -8.99 -1.54
C ALA A 268 -16.82 -10.15 -2.16
N ALA A 269 -16.85 -10.25 -3.49
CA ALA A 269 -16.09 -11.26 -4.22
C ALA A 269 -14.59 -10.99 -4.11
N CYS A 270 -13.81 -12.06 -3.93
CA CYS A 270 -12.36 -12.03 -3.84
C CYS A 270 -11.74 -13.08 -4.75
N THR A 271 -10.47 -12.87 -5.11
CA THR A 271 -9.63 -13.87 -5.76
C THR A 271 -9.24 -14.97 -4.77
N GLU A 272 -8.63 -16.06 -5.25
CA GLU A 272 -8.07 -17.12 -4.40
C GLU A 272 -6.97 -16.59 -3.46
N THR A 273 -6.27 -15.53 -3.85
CA THR A 273 -5.24 -14.87 -3.05
C THR A 273 -5.80 -13.85 -2.05
N GLY A 274 -7.13 -13.68 -1.99
CA GLY A 274 -7.81 -12.80 -1.06
C GLY A 274 -7.96 -11.35 -1.52
N ASN A 275 -7.51 -11.00 -2.74
CA ASN A 275 -7.71 -9.65 -3.28
C ASN A 275 -9.18 -9.41 -3.61
N VAL A 276 -9.70 -8.26 -3.20
CA VAL A 276 -11.07 -7.86 -3.50
C VAL A 276 -11.23 -7.59 -5.01
N ILE A 277 -12.18 -8.28 -5.64
CA ILE A 277 -12.48 -8.08 -7.06
C ILE A 277 -13.27 -6.78 -7.22
N VAL A 278 -12.77 -5.90 -8.09
CA VAL A 278 -13.42 -4.62 -8.42
C VAL A 278 -13.53 -4.43 -9.94
N ASP A 279 -14.48 -3.58 -10.35
CA ASP A 279 -14.57 -3.15 -11.73
C ASP A 279 -13.58 -1.98 -12.05
N ALA A 280 -13.61 -1.48 -13.29
CA ALA A 280 -12.77 -0.34 -13.71
C ALA A 280 -13.05 0.97 -12.95
N HIS A 281 -14.13 1.01 -12.17
CA HIS A 281 -14.55 2.13 -11.34
C HIS A 281 -14.26 1.90 -9.85
N GLN A 282 -13.52 0.85 -9.51
CA GLN A 282 -13.20 0.42 -8.14
C GLN A 282 -14.43 0.03 -7.29
N ARG A 283 -15.54 -0.39 -7.95
CA ARG A 283 -16.73 -0.93 -7.30
C ARG A 283 -16.51 -2.41 -7.00
N THR A 284 -16.86 -2.84 -5.81
CA THR A 284 -16.92 -4.28 -5.47
C THR A 284 -18.24 -4.89 -5.96
N SER A 285 -18.42 -6.20 -5.76
CA SER A 285 -19.70 -6.88 -5.99
C SER A 285 -20.82 -6.44 -5.02
N VAL A 286 -20.48 -5.71 -3.94
CA VAL A 286 -21.43 -5.16 -2.98
C VAL A 286 -21.73 -3.71 -3.32
N ALA A 287 -23.01 -3.37 -3.48
CA ALA A 287 -23.44 -2.03 -3.81
C ALA A 287 -22.93 -0.98 -2.79
N TYR A 288 -22.39 0.14 -3.28
CA TYR A 288 -21.83 1.23 -2.47
C TYR A 288 -20.60 0.89 -1.63
N LEU A 289 -20.03 -0.31 -1.81
CA LEU A 289 -18.74 -0.71 -1.27
C LEU A 289 -17.69 -0.64 -2.38
N TYR A 290 -16.60 0.06 -2.09
CA TYR A 290 -15.47 0.30 -2.98
C TYR A 290 -14.20 -0.22 -2.33
N ALA A 291 -13.19 -0.54 -3.14
CA ALA A 291 -11.88 -0.91 -2.63
C ALA A 291 -10.76 -0.29 -3.48
N ALA A 292 -9.61 0.04 -2.87
CA ALA A 292 -8.50 0.67 -3.56
C ALA A 292 -7.15 0.33 -2.90
N GLY A 293 -6.09 0.30 -3.69
CA GLY A 293 -4.72 0.01 -3.25
C GLY A 293 -4.40 -1.48 -3.28
N ASP A 294 -3.46 -1.89 -2.44
CA ASP A 294 -2.93 -3.26 -2.43
C ASP A 294 -3.97 -4.35 -2.11
N ILE A 295 -5.13 -3.97 -1.60
CA ILE A 295 -6.25 -4.90 -1.36
C ILE A 295 -6.91 -5.39 -2.66
N VAL A 296 -6.73 -4.71 -3.80
CA VAL A 296 -7.40 -5.02 -5.08
C VAL A 296 -6.43 -5.41 -6.20
N SER A 297 -5.13 -5.31 -5.99
CA SER A 297 -4.14 -5.50 -7.06
C SER A 297 -2.90 -6.20 -6.55
N ASP A 298 -2.42 -7.19 -7.31
CA ASP A 298 -1.13 -7.85 -7.06
C ASP A 298 0.06 -6.95 -7.40
N LEU A 299 -0.16 -5.83 -8.12
CA LEU A 299 0.85 -4.82 -8.36
C LEU A 299 0.89 -3.82 -7.20
N HIS A 300 1.60 -4.16 -6.15
CA HIS A 300 1.72 -3.39 -4.91
C HIS A 300 2.61 -2.15 -5.11
N GLN A 301 2.07 -1.11 -5.76
CA GLN A 301 2.79 0.12 -6.08
C GLN A 301 2.08 1.35 -5.50
N LEU A 302 2.87 2.31 -4.99
CA LEU A 302 2.35 3.59 -4.47
C LEU A 302 1.50 4.34 -5.51
N ALA A 303 1.99 4.40 -6.76
CA ALA A 303 1.29 5.07 -7.86
C ALA A 303 -0.04 4.39 -8.22
N VAL A 304 -0.09 3.04 -8.18
CA VAL A 304 -1.33 2.27 -8.41
C VAL A 304 -2.33 2.54 -7.29
N ALA A 305 -1.88 2.53 -6.04
CA ALA A 305 -2.74 2.78 -4.88
C ALA A 305 -3.38 4.17 -4.92
N THR A 306 -2.61 5.20 -5.28
CA THR A 306 -3.12 6.58 -5.42
C THR A 306 -4.05 6.72 -6.64
N GLY A 307 -3.73 6.05 -7.76
CA GLY A 307 -4.58 6.01 -8.96
C GLY A 307 -5.95 5.35 -8.69
N HIS A 308 -5.96 4.18 -8.04
CA HIS A 308 -7.19 3.52 -7.62
C HIS A 308 -8.04 4.42 -6.72
N ALA A 309 -7.42 5.13 -5.77
CA ALA A 309 -8.14 6.05 -4.89
C ALA A 309 -8.81 7.20 -5.66
N ALA A 310 -8.13 7.77 -6.65
CA ALA A 310 -8.68 8.83 -7.50
C ALA A 310 -9.91 8.34 -8.30
N ILE A 311 -9.84 7.13 -8.87
CA ILE A 311 -10.96 6.50 -9.59
C ILE A 311 -12.12 6.21 -8.63
N ALA A 312 -11.84 5.54 -7.50
CA ALA A 312 -12.87 5.19 -6.52
C ALA A 312 -13.63 6.41 -6.00
N THR A 313 -12.91 7.45 -5.60
CA THR A 313 -13.50 8.66 -5.01
C THR A 313 -14.30 9.47 -6.02
N THR A 314 -13.86 9.52 -7.28
CA THR A 314 -14.63 10.14 -8.36
C THR A 314 -15.93 9.35 -8.61
N THR A 315 -15.86 8.03 -8.60
CA THR A 315 -17.04 7.16 -8.72
C THR A 315 -17.98 7.35 -7.54
N ILE A 316 -17.48 7.38 -6.32
CA ILE A 316 -18.26 7.67 -5.11
C ILE A 316 -18.95 9.03 -5.23
N HIS A 317 -18.21 10.09 -5.60
CA HIS A 317 -18.78 11.43 -5.76
C HIS A 317 -19.94 11.45 -6.75
N ASN A 318 -19.78 10.77 -7.90
CA ASN A 318 -20.80 10.73 -8.96
C ASN A 318 -22.01 9.84 -8.60
N SER A 319 -21.85 8.85 -7.72
CA SER A 319 -22.94 7.99 -7.25
C SER A 319 -23.83 8.63 -6.18
N LEU A 320 -23.37 9.67 -5.55
CA LEU A 320 -24.07 10.40 -4.50
C LEU A 320 -24.86 11.59 -5.07
N GLY A 321 -25.90 12.01 -4.37
CA GLY A 321 -26.67 13.21 -4.75
C GLY A 321 -25.79 14.46 -4.91
N ARG A 322 -26.26 15.42 -5.71
CA ARG A 322 -25.57 16.70 -5.88
C ARG A 322 -25.40 17.42 -4.54
N ASN A 323 -24.24 18.05 -4.34
CA ASN A 323 -23.93 18.87 -3.17
C ASN A 323 -23.57 20.30 -3.57
N PRO A 324 -24.53 21.07 -4.17
CA PRO A 324 -24.26 22.46 -4.59
C PRO A 324 -23.89 23.31 -3.39
N ARG A 325 -23.22 24.46 -3.67
CA ARG A 325 -22.99 25.52 -2.66
C ARG A 325 -24.28 26.14 -2.22
#